data_a5283d40542e8bf92443c7065dc77ebe
#
_entry.id   a5283d40542e8bf92443c7065dc77ebe
#
_cell.length_a   1.000
_cell.length_b   1.000
_cell.length_c   1.000
_cell.angle_alpha   90.00
_cell.angle_beta   90.00
_cell.angle_gamma   90.00
#
_symmetry.space_group_name_H-M   'P 1'
#
loop_
_entity.id
_entity.type
_entity.pdbx_description
1 polymer ?
#
loop_
_entity_poly.entity_id
_entity_poly.type
_entity_poly.pdbx_seq_one_letter_code
_entity_poly.pdbx_strand_id
1 'polypeptide(L)'
;DAGFMYAAKMSGQSESYDFFTPDAGELAFLADELAPHPFYTRGFILHPNDNVPDLIRRAYQHQNAARYLLVKGESDYIVHKSQVVQKVDQPSFEAMEAIGGTGDTLTGLLSVLCGADFELTDAAVLSAGANRWSGHYADPSPATQVIELIEKIPQALVKVLNEHNGKNDNER
;
A
#
# COMPACT_ATOMS: atom_id res chain seq x y z
N ASP A 1 6.58 -6.34 1.20
CA ASP A 1 7.08 -4.99 1.44
C ASP A 1 8.60 -4.94 1.29
N ALA A 2 9.16 -3.79 0.92
CA ALA A 2 10.58 -3.45 0.86
C ALA A 2 11.51 -4.61 0.44
N GLY A 3 12.37 -5.09 1.35
CA GLY A 3 13.43 -6.06 1.05
C GLY A 3 12.93 -7.39 0.47
N PHE A 4 11.80 -7.92 0.93
CA PHE A 4 11.24 -9.15 0.36
C PHE A 4 10.73 -8.97 -1.08
N MET A 5 10.14 -7.82 -1.37
CA MET A 5 9.69 -7.47 -2.70
C MET A 5 10.87 -7.36 -3.68
N TYR A 6 11.97 -6.76 -3.23
CA TYR A 6 13.21 -6.70 -4.03
C TYR A 6 13.80 -8.09 -4.29
N ALA A 7 13.85 -8.92 -3.25
CA ALA A 7 14.31 -10.31 -3.38
C ALA A 7 13.43 -11.11 -4.35
N ALA A 8 12.12 -10.94 -4.29
CA ALA A 8 11.17 -11.59 -5.19
C ALA A 8 11.39 -11.17 -6.65
N LYS A 9 11.55 -9.86 -6.93
CA LYS A 9 11.90 -9.37 -8.26
C LYS A 9 13.21 -9.96 -8.76
N MET A 10 14.27 -9.87 -7.95
CA MET A 10 15.60 -10.32 -8.34
C MET A 10 15.70 -11.83 -8.57
N SER A 11 14.85 -12.61 -7.94
CA SER A 11 14.75 -14.06 -8.13
C SER A 11 13.72 -14.50 -9.17
N GLY A 12 13.01 -13.55 -9.81
CA GLY A 12 11.96 -13.85 -10.78
C GLY A 12 10.72 -14.53 -10.15
N GLN A 13 10.45 -14.28 -8.86
CA GLN A 13 9.36 -14.91 -8.13
C GLN A 13 8.23 -13.97 -7.76
N SER A 14 8.17 -12.77 -8.34
CA SER A 14 7.17 -11.75 -7.99
C SER A 14 5.73 -12.26 -8.10
N GLU A 15 5.41 -12.99 -9.15
CA GLU A 15 4.07 -13.51 -9.42
C GLU A 15 3.62 -14.62 -8.44
N SER A 16 4.55 -15.16 -7.63
CA SER A 16 4.24 -16.16 -6.61
C SER A 16 3.61 -15.57 -5.35
N TYR A 17 3.60 -14.24 -5.23
CA TYR A 17 3.07 -13.53 -4.07
C TYR A 17 1.67 -12.98 -4.36
N ASP A 18 0.81 -12.99 -3.35
CA ASP A 18 -0.50 -12.37 -3.45
C ASP A 18 -0.40 -10.84 -3.48
N PHE A 19 0.39 -10.25 -2.59
CA PHE A 19 0.55 -8.80 -2.49
C PHE A 19 2.01 -8.35 -2.45
N PHE A 20 2.25 -7.22 -3.15
CA PHE A 20 3.31 -6.28 -2.82
C PHE A 20 2.71 -4.96 -2.36
N THR A 21 3.40 -4.30 -1.41
CA THR A 21 2.97 -3.02 -0.82
C THR A 21 4.01 -1.92 -1.07
N PRO A 22 4.31 -1.59 -2.35
CA PRO A 22 5.30 -0.58 -2.68
C PRO A 22 4.83 0.83 -2.36
N ASP A 23 5.76 1.70 -1.97
CA ASP A 23 5.63 3.13 -2.20
C ASP A 23 5.96 3.49 -3.66
N ALA A 24 5.87 4.78 -4.02
CA ALA A 24 6.14 5.21 -5.39
C ALA A 24 7.59 4.94 -5.85
N GLY A 25 8.57 5.06 -4.94
CA GLY A 25 9.99 4.77 -5.23
C GLY A 25 10.23 3.28 -5.42
N GLU A 26 9.64 2.46 -4.56
CA GLU A 26 9.68 1.00 -4.65
C GLU A 26 8.96 0.49 -5.92
N LEU A 27 7.83 1.12 -6.27
CA LEU A 27 7.11 0.82 -7.49
C LEU A 27 7.95 1.16 -8.74
N ALA A 28 8.69 2.25 -8.73
CA ALA A 28 9.59 2.61 -9.82
C ALA A 28 10.69 1.55 -10.01
N PHE A 29 11.21 0.97 -8.92
CA PHE A 29 12.13 -0.17 -8.99
C PHE A 29 11.47 -1.41 -9.63
N LEU A 30 10.22 -1.71 -9.32
CA LEU A 30 9.48 -2.80 -9.96
C LEU A 30 9.22 -2.51 -11.45
N ALA A 31 8.98 -1.26 -11.81
CA ALA A 31 8.69 -0.81 -13.17
C ALA A 31 9.94 -0.78 -14.08
N ASP A 32 11.14 -0.79 -13.51
CA ASP A 32 12.39 -0.77 -14.26
C ASP A 32 12.91 -2.20 -14.51
N GLU A 33 12.92 -2.62 -15.77
CA GLU A 33 13.41 -3.94 -16.17
C GLU A 33 14.90 -4.12 -15.86
N LEU A 34 15.67 -3.05 -16.02
CA LEU A 34 17.14 -3.07 -15.94
C LEU A 34 17.69 -2.63 -14.57
N ALA A 35 16.84 -2.26 -13.62
CA ALA A 35 17.30 -1.85 -12.29
C ALA A 35 18.09 -2.98 -11.63
N PRO A 36 19.42 -2.89 -11.57
CA PRO A 36 20.25 -4.04 -11.21
C PRO A 36 20.32 -4.25 -9.69
N HIS A 37 19.82 -3.31 -8.89
CA HIS A 37 20.02 -3.36 -7.44
C HIS A 37 19.04 -2.48 -6.65
N PRO A 38 18.58 -2.93 -5.46
CA PRO A 38 17.71 -2.16 -4.56
C PRO A 38 18.31 -0.81 -4.10
N PHE A 39 19.61 -0.58 -4.24
CA PHE A 39 20.24 0.70 -3.88
C PHE A 39 19.73 1.90 -4.68
N TYR A 40 19.11 1.68 -5.82
CA TYR A 40 18.49 2.74 -6.60
C TYR A 40 17.31 3.40 -5.90
N THR A 41 16.73 2.74 -4.90
CA THR A 41 15.58 3.28 -4.14
C THR A 41 16.00 4.33 -3.10
N ARG A 42 17.30 4.43 -2.77
CA ARG A 42 17.80 5.52 -1.94
C ARG A 42 17.92 6.80 -2.76
N GLY A 43 16.88 7.62 -2.72
CA GLY A 43 16.83 8.88 -3.45
C GLY A 43 16.30 8.68 -4.87
N PHE A 44 15.42 7.72 -5.08
CA PHE A 44 14.64 7.60 -6.31
C PHE A 44 13.82 8.87 -6.46
N ILE A 45 14.41 9.84 -7.15
CA ILE A 45 13.67 11.01 -7.59
C ILE A 45 12.78 10.48 -8.70
N LEU A 46 11.48 10.34 -8.42
CA LEU A 46 10.50 10.11 -9.46
C LEU A 46 10.76 11.14 -10.55
N HIS A 47 11.01 10.67 -11.77
CA HIS A 47 11.09 11.58 -12.89
C HIS A 47 9.76 12.35 -12.95
N PRO A 48 9.76 13.67 -13.27
CA PRO A 48 8.53 14.45 -13.35
C PRO A 48 7.47 13.86 -14.28
N ASN A 49 7.86 12.93 -15.14
CA ASN A 49 6.99 12.22 -16.08
C ASN A 49 6.53 10.83 -15.58
N ASP A 50 7.06 10.34 -14.47
CA ASP A 50 6.64 9.06 -13.90
C ASP A 50 5.34 9.28 -13.13
N ASN A 51 4.24 8.80 -13.66
CA ASN A 51 2.98 8.73 -12.94
C ASN A 51 2.75 7.30 -12.44
N VAL A 52 2.09 7.17 -11.30
CA VAL A 52 1.82 5.88 -10.65
C VAL A 52 1.14 4.88 -11.60
N PRO A 53 0.11 5.23 -12.39
CA PRO A 53 -0.49 4.33 -13.38
C PRO A 53 0.49 3.77 -14.42
N ASP A 54 1.43 4.57 -14.91
CA ASP A 54 2.44 4.09 -15.87
C ASP A 54 3.44 3.14 -15.19
N LEU A 55 3.89 3.45 -13.99
CA LEU A 55 4.75 2.57 -13.20
C LEU A 55 4.07 1.22 -12.91
N ILE A 56 2.80 1.23 -12.56
CA ILE A 56 2.00 0.01 -12.37
C ILE A 56 2.01 -0.83 -13.65
N ARG A 57 1.65 -0.23 -14.78
CA ARG A 57 1.61 -0.92 -16.07
C ARG A 57 2.96 -1.58 -16.41
N ARG A 58 4.07 -0.84 -16.23
CA ARG A 58 5.42 -1.33 -16.50
C ARG A 58 5.83 -2.47 -15.56
N ALA A 59 5.52 -2.37 -14.26
CA ALA A 59 5.82 -3.42 -13.29
C ALA A 59 5.16 -4.75 -13.66
N TYR A 60 3.90 -4.74 -14.08
CA TYR A 60 3.21 -5.94 -14.59
C TYR A 60 3.74 -6.40 -15.95
N GLN A 61 4.06 -5.48 -16.85
CA GLN A 61 4.62 -5.81 -18.18
C GLN A 61 5.95 -6.58 -18.05
N HIS A 62 6.77 -6.23 -17.07
CA HIS A 62 8.05 -6.88 -16.79
C HIS A 62 7.95 -8.09 -15.84
N GLN A 63 6.74 -8.50 -15.47
CA GLN A 63 6.49 -9.61 -14.53
C GLN A 63 7.16 -9.40 -13.15
N ASN A 64 7.34 -8.14 -12.77
CA ASN A 64 7.95 -7.75 -11.49
C ASN A 64 6.91 -7.45 -10.39
N ALA A 65 5.62 -7.54 -10.71
CA ALA A 65 4.53 -7.31 -9.78
C ALA A 65 4.01 -8.62 -9.17
N ALA A 66 3.52 -8.56 -7.93
CA ALA A 66 2.68 -9.61 -7.34
C ALA A 66 1.30 -9.63 -8.02
N ARG A 67 0.45 -10.61 -7.66
CA ARG A 67 -0.94 -10.70 -8.17
C ARG A 67 -1.72 -9.41 -7.93
N TYR A 68 -1.52 -8.80 -6.77
CA TYR A 68 -2.04 -7.50 -6.38
C TYR A 68 -0.91 -6.56 -5.98
N LEU A 69 -1.10 -5.26 -6.19
CA LEU A 69 -0.29 -4.22 -5.57
C LEU A 69 -1.20 -3.36 -4.67
N LEU A 70 -0.70 -3.01 -3.49
CA LEU A 70 -1.22 -1.91 -2.69
C LEU A 70 -0.15 -0.81 -2.69
N VAL A 71 -0.26 0.12 -3.64
CA VAL A 71 0.70 1.21 -3.82
C VAL A 71 0.39 2.31 -2.83
N LYS A 72 1.33 2.54 -1.91
CA LYS A 72 1.21 3.53 -0.81
C LYS A 72 1.60 4.92 -1.29
N GLY A 73 0.91 5.96 -0.79
CA GLY A 73 1.27 7.35 -1.05
C GLY A 73 0.22 8.35 -0.59
N GLU A 74 0.22 9.54 -1.16
CA GLU A 74 -0.85 10.51 -0.97
C GLU A 74 -2.22 9.90 -1.26
N SER A 75 -2.28 9.05 -2.27
CA SER A 75 -3.39 8.14 -2.54
C SER A 75 -2.87 6.70 -2.56
N ASP A 76 -3.58 5.79 -1.90
CA ASP A 76 -3.30 4.36 -1.98
C ASP A 76 -4.07 3.75 -3.15
N TYR A 77 -3.35 3.05 -4.03
CA TYR A 77 -3.95 2.38 -5.19
C TYR A 77 -3.97 0.88 -4.97
N ILE A 78 -5.14 0.29 -5.03
CA ILE A 78 -5.33 -1.16 -5.04
C ILE A 78 -5.37 -1.61 -6.50
N VAL A 79 -4.45 -2.48 -6.86
CA VAL A 79 -4.24 -2.91 -8.26
C VAL A 79 -4.36 -4.41 -8.37
N HIS A 80 -5.09 -4.86 -9.39
CA HIS A 80 -5.18 -6.26 -9.77
C HIS A 80 -5.02 -6.39 -11.29
N LYS A 81 -4.13 -7.27 -11.74
CA LYS A 81 -3.87 -7.51 -13.18
C LYS A 81 -3.61 -6.22 -13.95
N SER A 82 -2.72 -5.37 -13.43
CA SER A 82 -2.35 -4.09 -14.05
C SER A 82 -3.45 -3.02 -14.09
N GLN A 83 -4.62 -3.28 -13.51
CA GLN A 83 -5.72 -2.31 -13.44
C GLN A 83 -5.90 -1.81 -12.01
N VAL A 84 -6.04 -0.51 -11.85
CA VAL A 84 -6.44 0.10 -10.58
C VAL A 84 -7.91 -0.25 -10.37
N VAL A 85 -8.18 -1.11 -9.37
CA VAL A 85 -9.54 -1.56 -9.04
C VAL A 85 -10.19 -0.71 -7.97
N GLN A 86 -9.37 -0.12 -7.06
CA GLN A 86 -9.84 0.79 -6.03
C GLN A 86 -8.76 1.85 -5.73
N LYS A 87 -9.20 2.97 -5.18
CA LYS A 87 -8.36 4.06 -4.69
C LYS A 87 -8.86 4.50 -3.32
N VAL A 88 -7.94 4.68 -2.38
CA VAL A 88 -8.22 5.21 -1.04
C VAL A 88 -7.35 6.44 -0.83
N ASP A 89 -7.95 7.62 -0.67
CA ASP A 89 -7.23 8.89 -0.54
C ASP A 89 -7.71 9.74 0.65
N GLN A 90 -8.75 9.29 1.35
CA GLN A 90 -9.28 10.00 2.50
C GLN A 90 -9.38 9.11 3.75
N PRO A 91 -9.15 9.68 4.93
CA PRO A 91 -8.57 11.00 5.19
C PRO A 91 -7.09 11.07 4.79
N SER A 92 -6.57 12.28 4.54
CA SER A 92 -5.16 12.51 4.18
C SER A 92 -4.51 13.50 5.13
N PHE A 93 -3.28 13.20 5.57
CA PHE A 93 -2.46 14.02 6.46
C PHE A 93 -1.01 13.97 6.01
N GLU A 94 -0.46 15.10 5.56
CA GLU A 94 0.93 15.20 5.12
C GLU A 94 1.92 14.74 6.20
N ALA A 95 1.61 15.00 7.48
CA ALA A 95 2.47 14.61 8.59
C ALA A 95 2.75 13.10 8.65
N MET A 96 1.86 12.26 8.11
CA MET A 96 2.06 10.81 8.08
C MET A 96 3.24 10.37 7.21
N GLU A 97 3.59 11.14 6.17
CA GLU A 97 4.76 10.86 5.33
C GLU A 97 6.08 10.99 6.08
N ALA A 98 6.11 11.86 7.11
CA ALA A 98 7.29 12.07 7.94
C ALA A 98 7.45 11.01 9.05
N ILE A 99 6.42 10.20 9.31
CA ILE A 99 6.42 9.22 10.41
C ILE A 99 6.91 7.87 9.89
N GLY A 100 8.12 7.47 10.28
CA GLY A 100 8.67 6.16 9.95
C GLY A 100 7.80 5.02 10.52
N GLY A 101 7.48 4.01 9.69
CA GLY A 101 6.69 2.84 10.09
C GLY A 101 5.21 2.89 9.69
N THR A 102 4.70 3.99 9.13
CA THR A 102 3.32 4.07 8.64
C THR A 102 3.04 3.07 7.51
N GLY A 103 4.03 2.82 6.66
CA GLY A 103 3.96 1.77 5.64
C GLY A 103 3.94 0.37 6.22
N ASP A 104 4.71 0.13 7.30
CA ASP A 104 4.76 -1.16 7.98
C ASP A 104 3.43 -1.46 8.69
N THR A 105 2.78 -0.45 9.29
CA THR A 105 1.46 -0.62 9.90
C THR A 105 0.41 -1.01 8.87
N LEU A 106 0.43 -0.40 7.70
CA LEU A 106 -0.47 -0.75 6.60
C LEU A 106 -0.23 -2.19 6.13
N THR A 107 1.04 -2.58 5.92
CA THR A 107 1.39 -3.94 5.50
C THR A 107 1.00 -4.98 6.55
N GLY A 108 1.17 -4.65 7.84
CA GLY A 108 0.72 -5.49 8.95
C GLY A 108 -0.79 -5.68 8.97
N LEU A 109 -1.57 -4.59 8.81
CA LEU A 109 -3.02 -4.64 8.72
C LEU A 109 -3.49 -5.52 7.54
N LEU A 110 -2.90 -5.33 6.36
CA LEU A 110 -3.20 -6.15 5.18
C LEU A 110 -2.96 -7.63 5.46
N SER A 111 -1.82 -7.96 6.07
CA SER A 111 -1.46 -9.35 6.38
C SER A 111 -2.47 -10.00 7.33
N VAL A 112 -2.93 -9.26 8.35
CA VAL A 112 -3.94 -9.75 9.31
C VAL A 112 -5.28 -9.97 8.63
N LEU A 113 -5.74 -9.03 7.79
CA LEU A 113 -7.04 -9.15 7.12
C LEU A 113 -7.04 -10.27 6.08
N CYS A 114 -5.95 -10.44 5.32
CA CYS A 114 -5.80 -11.60 4.44
C CYS A 114 -5.80 -12.92 5.23
N GLY A 115 -5.15 -12.97 6.39
CA GLY A 115 -5.16 -14.14 7.27
C GLY A 115 -6.50 -14.40 7.97
N ALA A 116 -7.40 -13.42 7.98
CA ALA A 116 -8.77 -13.53 8.50
C ALA A 116 -9.80 -13.83 7.39
N ASP A 117 -9.35 -14.33 6.25
CA ASP A 117 -10.16 -14.76 5.10
C ASP A 117 -11.02 -13.65 4.45
N PHE A 118 -10.63 -12.38 4.58
CA PHE A 118 -11.22 -11.32 3.76
C PHE A 118 -10.83 -11.51 2.28
N GLU A 119 -11.75 -11.16 1.37
CA GLU A 119 -11.42 -11.05 -0.04
C GLU A 119 -10.24 -10.08 -0.21
N LEU A 120 -9.28 -10.42 -1.10
CA LEU A 120 -7.99 -9.71 -1.20
C LEU A 120 -8.16 -8.22 -1.51
N THR A 121 -9.12 -7.86 -2.37
CA THR A 121 -9.41 -6.44 -2.66
C THR A 121 -9.96 -5.72 -1.42
N ASP A 122 -10.89 -6.34 -0.70
CA ASP A 122 -11.48 -5.78 0.51
C ASP A 122 -10.43 -5.64 1.61
N ALA A 123 -9.59 -6.66 1.81
CA ALA A 123 -8.47 -6.60 2.74
C ALA A 123 -7.56 -5.40 2.47
N ALA A 124 -7.25 -5.12 1.21
CA ALA A 124 -6.42 -3.98 0.82
C ALA A 124 -7.13 -2.63 1.08
N VAL A 125 -8.40 -2.50 0.70
CA VAL A 125 -9.19 -1.29 0.93
C VAL A 125 -9.36 -1.00 2.42
N LEU A 126 -9.71 -2.02 3.21
CA LEU A 126 -9.88 -1.90 4.65
C LEU A 126 -8.56 -1.55 5.36
N SER A 127 -7.44 -2.14 4.92
CA SER A 127 -6.11 -1.85 5.48
C SER A 127 -5.70 -0.42 5.19
N ALA A 128 -5.84 0.05 3.95
CA ALA A 128 -5.54 1.43 3.56
C ALA A 128 -6.42 2.41 4.33
N GLY A 129 -7.72 2.16 4.39
CA GLY A 129 -8.66 2.99 5.15
C GLY A 129 -8.33 3.03 6.64
N ALA A 130 -8.09 1.87 7.27
CA ALA A 130 -7.76 1.81 8.69
C ALA A 130 -6.44 2.52 9.01
N ASN A 131 -5.41 2.38 8.17
CA ASN A 131 -4.16 3.09 8.34
C ASN A 131 -4.35 4.62 8.28
N ARG A 132 -5.14 5.13 7.32
CA ARG A 132 -5.47 6.56 7.20
C ARG A 132 -6.30 7.07 8.38
N TRP A 133 -7.33 6.31 8.79
CA TRP A 133 -8.13 6.68 9.95
C TRP A 133 -7.36 6.62 11.25
N SER A 134 -6.37 5.73 11.40
CA SER A 134 -5.48 5.74 12.57
C SER A 134 -4.68 7.04 12.66
N GLY A 135 -4.18 7.53 11.50
CA GLY A 135 -3.57 8.86 11.42
C GLY A 135 -4.55 9.96 11.81
N HIS A 136 -5.78 9.95 11.28
CA HIS A 136 -6.80 10.93 11.64
C HIS A 136 -7.06 11.00 13.16
N TYR A 137 -7.19 9.83 13.79
CA TYR A 137 -7.44 9.77 15.23
C TYR A 137 -6.23 10.10 16.10
N ALA A 138 -5.03 9.96 15.58
CA ALA A 138 -3.80 10.33 16.26
C ALA A 138 -3.51 11.84 16.16
N ASP A 139 -4.17 12.57 15.25
CA ASP A 139 -3.92 13.98 14.96
C ASP A 139 -2.42 14.29 14.79
N PRO A 140 -1.75 13.68 13.78
CA PRO A 140 -0.30 13.59 13.76
C PRO A 140 0.37 14.92 13.43
N SER A 141 1.52 15.11 14.05
CA SER A 141 2.52 16.12 13.72
C SER A 141 3.80 15.42 13.22
N PRO A 142 4.77 16.13 12.64
CA PRO A 142 6.06 15.54 12.29
C PRO A 142 6.85 14.94 13.46
N ALA A 143 6.47 15.25 14.71
CA ALA A 143 7.07 14.69 15.93
C ALA A 143 6.34 13.45 16.47
N THR A 144 5.19 13.09 15.89
CA THR A 144 4.39 11.94 16.28
C THR A 144 5.14 10.64 15.98
N GLN A 145 5.08 9.70 16.91
CA GLN A 145 5.68 8.38 16.75
C GLN A 145 4.64 7.38 16.22
N VAL A 146 5.10 6.38 15.47
CA VAL A 146 4.22 5.36 14.90
C VAL A 146 3.37 4.62 15.93
N ILE A 147 3.87 4.48 17.16
CA ILE A 147 3.11 3.84 18.24
C ILE A 147 1.80 4.57 18.54
N GLU A 148 1.77 5.90 18.41
CA GLU A 148 0.56 6.70 18.61
C GLU A 148 -0.51 6.40 17.55
N LEU A 149 -0.09 6.10 16.31
CA LEU A 149 -0.98 5.62 15.26
C LEU A 149 -1.47 4.20 15.55
N ILE A 150 -0.56 3.30 15.96
CA ILE A 150 -0.87 1.90 16.27
C ILE A 150 -1.95 1.81 17.34
N GLU A 151 -1.90 2.64 18.38
CA GLU A 151 -2.92 2.71 19.44
C GLU A 151 -4.31 3.08 18.90
N LYS A 152 -4.41 3.73 17.75
CA LYS A 152 -5.67 4.12 17.12
C LYS A 152 -6.21 3.08 16.12
N ILE A 153 -5.40 2.10 15.74
CA ILE A 153 -5.81 1.05 14.78
C ILE A 153 -7.12 0.36 15.18
N PRO A 154 -7.37 -0.06 16.43
CA PRO A 154 -8.63 -0.71 16.78
C PRO A 154 -9.87 0.16 16.49
N GLN A 155 -9.80 1.46 16.81
CA GLN A 155 -10.86 2.41 16.53
C GLN A 155 -11.03 2.62 15.03
N ALA A 156 -9.95 2.74 14.29
CA ALA A 156 -9.96 2.90 12.84
C ALA A 156 -10.56 1.68 12.14
N LEU A 157 -10.21 0.46 12.57
CA LEU A 157 -10.78 -0.77 12.04
C LEU A 157 -12.31 -0.84 12.24
N VAL A 158 -12.80 -0.52 13.43
CA VAL A 158 -14.25 -0.48 13.68
C VAL A 158 -14.95 0.48 12.72
N LYS A 159 -14.33 1.65 12.47
CA LYS A 159 -14.87 2.65 11.53
C LYS A 159 -14.99 2.10 10.11
N VAL A 160 -13.90 1.57 9.55
CA VAL A 160 -13.89 1.12 8.15
C VAL A 160 -14.71 -0.14 7.94
N LEU A 161 -14.73 -1.06 8.91
CA LEU A 161 -15.59 -2.26 8.85
C LEU A 161 -17.08 -1.94 8.86
N ASN A 162 -17.51 -0.98 9.67
CA ASN A 162 -18.91 -0.55 9.69
C ASN A 162 -19.31 0.10 8.36
N GLU A 163 -18.44 0.89 7.75
CA GLU A 163 -18.71 1.50 6.44
C GLU A 163 -18.75 0.47 5.31
N HIS A 164 -17.87 -0.53 5.37
CA HIS A 164 -17.84 -1.61 4.40
C HIS A 164 -19.11 -2.46 4.46
N ASN A 165 -19.53 -2.86 5.66
CA ASN A 165 -20.75 -3.66 5.86
C ASN A 165 -22.00 -2.89 5.43
N GLY A 166 -22.09 -1.60 5.74
CA GLY A 166 -23.24 -0.77 5.36
C GLY A 166 -23.37 -0.56 3.83
N LYS A 167 -22.28 -0.63 3.08
CA LYS A 167 -22.32 -0.61 1.61
C LYS A 167 -22.85 -1.93 1.06
N ASN A 168 -22.39 -3.05 1.58
CA ASN A 168 -22.80 -4.38 1.14
C ASN A 168 -24.28 -4.66 1.40
N ASP A 169 -24.86 -4.08 2.47
CA ASP A 169 -26.30 -4.22 2.78
C ASP A 169 -27.19 -3.38 1.84
N ASN A 170 -26.67 -2.29 1.28
CA ASN A 170 -27.41 -1.44 0.33
C ASN A 170 -27.35 -1.94 -1.13
N GLU A 171 -26.49 -2.88 -1.44
CA GLU A 171 -26.35 -3.48 -2.77
C GLU A 171 -27.11 -4.80 -2.93
N ARG A 172 -27.75 -5.28 -1.86
CA ARG A 172 -28.63 -6.48 -1.85
C ARG A 172 -30.10 -6.11 -1.89
#